data_9a841fa9c7a0cd5681a0e3ecc17e615a
#
_entry.id   9a841fa9c7a0cd5681a0e3ecc17e615a
#
_cell.length_a   1.000
_cell.length_b   1.000
_cell.length_c   1.000
_cell.angle_alpha   90.00
_cell.angle_beta   90.00
_cell.angle_gamma   90.00
#
_symmetry.space_group_name_H-M   'P 1'
#
loop_
_entity.id
_entity.type
_entity.pdbx_description
1 polymer ?
#
loop_
_entity_poly.entity_id
_entity_poly.type
_entity_poly.pdbx_seq_one_letter_code
_entity_poly.pdbx_strand_id
1 'polypeptide(L)'
;MEEEELLAYLTLQRIPKLGDTSIKRLIARFESAQNLLSQKMESLLKLDGIGTLKLKEFFEKEHRLAAEEELKFIQDNKIHCCGYLESEYPERLKHCIDGPILLF
;
A
#
# COMPACT_ATOMS: atom_id res chain seq x y z
N MET A 1 -10.30 8.99 1.91
CA MET A 1 -9.87 7.75 1.23
C MET A 1 -10.94 6.68 1.41
N GLU A 2 -11.26 5.96 0.35
CA GLU A 2 -12.21 4.86 0.45
C GLU A 2 -11.65 3.72 1.32
N GLU A 3 -12.56 3.02 1.98
CA GLU A 3 -12.20 1.93 2.88
C GLU A 3 -11.36 0.84 2.21
N GLU A 4 -11.74 0.43 1.00
CA GLU A 4 -11.02 -0.60 0.26
C GLU A 4 -9.62 -0.17 -0.14
N GLU A 5 -9.45 1.09 -0.53
CA GLU A 5 -8.13 1.62 -0.86
C GLU A 5 -7.27 1.73 0.40
N LEU A 6 -7.84 2.15 1.51
CA LEU A 6 -7.14 2.19 2.80
C LEU A 6 -6.68 0.79 3.20
N LEU A 7 -7.55 -0.20 3.06
CA LEU A 7 -7.19 -1.60 3.35
C LEU A 7 -6.03 -2.06 2.47
N ALA A 8 -6.04 -1.68 1.20
CA ALA A 8 -4.96 -2.03 0.28
C ALA A 8 -3.63 -1.39 0.71
N TYR A 9 -3.64 -0.13 1.13
CA TYR A 9 -2.44 0.55 1.64
C TYR A 9 -1.91 -0.14 2.89
N LEU A 10 -2.79 -0.49 3.83
CA LEU A 10 -2.40 -1.17 5.06
C LEU A 10 -1.80 -2.54 4.75
N THR A 11 -2.35 -3.25 3.77
CA THR A 11 -1.84 -4.54 3.33
C THR A 11 -0.43 -4.40 2.75
N LEU A 12 -0.22 -3.40 1.90
CA LEU A 12 1.10 -3.16 1.29
C LEU A 12 2.16 -2.82 2.32
N GLN A 13 1.80 -2.05 3.35
CA GLN A 13 2.73 -1.71 4.43
C GLN A 13 3.19 -2.91 5.24
N ARG A 14 2.42 -3.99 5.22
CA ARG A 14 2.75 -5.23 5.95
C ARG A 14 3.74 -6.10 5.23
N ILE A 15 3.97 -5.87 3.94
CA ILE A 15 4.87 -6.71 3.15
C ILE A 15 6.31 -6.47 3.57
N PRO A 16 7.02 -7.51 4.06
CA PRO A 16 8.41 -7.34 4.51
C PRO A 16 9.33 -6.86 3.40
N LYS A 17 10.23 -5.95 3.75
CA LYS A 17 11.26 -5.41 2.85
C LYS A 17 10.73 -4.65 1.63
N LEU A 18 9.43 -4.37 1.60
CA LEU A 18 8.85 -3.51 0.57
C LEU A 18 8.74 -2.09 1.13
N GLY A 19 9.63 -1.22 0.72
CA GLY A 19 9.67 0.16 1.20
C GLY A 19 8.66 1.06 0.52
N ASP A 20 8.40 2.22 1.11
CA ASP A 20 7.44 3.18 0.57
C ASP A 20 7.77 3.63 -0.85
N THR A 21 9.05 3.77 -1.17
CA THR A 21 9.49 4.15 -2.52
C THR A 21 9.06 3.11 -3.55
N SER A 22 9.25 1.83 -3.24
CA SER A 22 8.86 0.74 -4.14
C SER A 22 7.34 0.66 -4.28
N ILE A 23 6.61 0.84 -3.18
CA ILE A 23 5.15 0.85 -3.19
C ILE A 23 4.62 1.98 -4.08
N LYS A 24 5.19 3.18 -3.98
CA LYS A 24 4.79 4.32 -4.80
C LYS A 24 4.99 4.05 -6.28
N ARG A 25 6.10 3.41 -6.66
CA ARG A 25 6.35 3.03 -8.06
C ARG A 25 5.29 2.06 -8.57
N LEU A 26 4.94 1.08 -7.75
CA LEU A 26 3.93 0.09 -8.11
C LEU A 26 2.55 0.70 -8.24
N ILE A 27 2.18 1.58 -7.31
CA ILE A 27 0.89 2.26 -7.36
C ILE A 27 0.82 3.17 -8.59
N ALA A 28 1.90 3.86 -8.93
CA ALA A 28 1.94 4.71 -10.12
C ALA A 28 1.71 3.90 -11.39
N ARG A 29 2.23 2.68 -11.45
CA ARG A 29 2.08 1.81 -12.60
C ARG A 29 0.66 1.25 -12.73
N PHE A 30 0.00 0.94 -11.62
CA PHE A 30 -1.33 0.33 -11.61
C PHE A 30 -2.43 1.29 -11.19
N GLU A 31 -2.12 2.57 -11.04
CA GLU A 31 -3.03 3.67 -10.73
C GLU A 31 -3.56 3.71 -9.30
N SER A 32 -3.71 2.57 -8.64
CA SER A 32 -4.18 2.51 -7.25
C SER A 32 -3.64 1.29 -6.54
N ALA A 33 -3.68 1.32 -5.21
CA ALA A 33 -3.27 0.18 -4.40
C ALA A 33 -4.21 -1.01 -4.58
N GLN A 34 -5.51 -0.76 -4.73
CA GLN A 34 -6.49 -1.80 -5.02
C GLN A 34 -6.17 -2.52 -6.32
N ASN A 35 -5.89 -1.75 -7.37
CA ASN A 35 -5.55 -2.30 -8.68
C ASN A 35 -4.27 -3.13 -8.62
N LEU A 36 -3.27 -2.63 -7.89
CA LEU A 36 -2.01 -3.35 -7.69
C LEU A 36 -2.25 -4.72 -7.05
N LEU A 37 -3.04 -4.77 -5.99
CA LEU A 37 -3.31 -6.02 -5.26
C LEU A 37 -4.23 -6.97 -6.03
N SER A 38 -4.97 -6.47 -7.01
CA SER A 38 -5.83 -7.30 -7.84
C SER A 38 -5.11 -7.98 -9.00
N GLN A 39 -3.83 -7.64 -9.22
CA GLN A 39 -3.05 -8.20 -10.32
C GLN A 39 -2.70 -9.66 -10.08
N LYS A 40 -2.57 -10.41 -11.15
CA LYS A 40 -2.11 -11.79 -11.08
C LYS A 40 -0.59 -11.81 -10.95
N MET A 41 -0.06 -12.88 -10.35
CA MET A 41 1.39 -13.04 -10.19
C MET A 41 2.15 -12.87 -11.50
N GLU A 42 1.61 -13.38 -12.61
CA GLU A 42 2.23 -13.26 -13.92
C GLU A 42 2.46 -11.81 -14.35
N SER A 43 1.50 -10.94 -14.06
CA SER A 43 1.62 -9.51 -14.38
C SER A 43 2.71 -8.85 -13.55
N LEU A 44 2.83 -9.24 -12.28
CA LEU A 44 3.82 -8.69 -11.37
C LEU A 44 5.24 -9.22 -11.66
N LEU A 45 5.36 -10.44 -12.15
CA LEU A 45 6.65 -11.04 -12.52
C LEU A 45 7.33 -10.29 -13.67
N LYS A 46 6.56 -9.58 -14.49
CA LYS A 46 7.09 -8.79 -15.62
C LYS A 46 7.69 -7.47 -15.16
N LEU A 47 7.54 -7.10 -13.88
CA LEU A 47 8.06 -5.85 -13.36
C LEU A 47 9.52 -6.02 -12.93
N ASP A 48 10.34 -5.08 -13.37
CA ASP A 48 11.75 -5.06 -12.98
C ASP A 48 11.89 -4.61 -11.53
N GLY A 49 12.85 -5.21 -10.82
CA GLY A 49 13.21 -4.79 -9.47
C GLY A 49 12.42 -5.44 -8.36
N ILE A 50 11.48 -6.33 -8.67
CA ILE A 50 10.75 -7.08 -7.66
C ILE A 50 11.20 -8.54 -7.69
N GLY A 51 11.76 -9.03 -6.59
CA GLY A 51 12.17 -10.43 -6.49
C GLY A 51 10.98 -11.37 -6.32
N THR A 52 11.15 -12.60 -6.77
CA THR A 52 10.10 -13.63 -6.66
C THR A 52 9.60 -13.82 -5.23
N LEU A 53 10.49 -13.71 -4.25
CA LEU A 53 10.13 -13.85 -2.84
C LEU A 53 9.20 -12.73 -2.38
N LYS A 54 9.44 -11.50 -2.84
CA LYS A 54 8.57 -10.37 -2.51
C LYS A 54 7.19 -10.50 -3.14
N LEU A 55 7.12 -11.08 -4.34
CA LEU A 55 5.85 -11.29 -5.02
C LEU A 55 4.94 -12.27 -4.28
N LYS A 56 5.51 -13.29 -3.67
CA LYS A 56 4.72 -14.23 -2.87
C LYS A 56 4.03 -13.52 -1.71
N GLU A 57 4.70 -12.54 -1.11
CA GLU A 57 4.14 -11.78 0.01
C GLU A 57 2.87 -11.01 -0.35
N PHE A 58 2.74 -10.56 -1.59
CA PHE A 58 1.53 -9.87 -2.04
C PHE A 58 0.27 -10.74 -1.91
N PHE A 59 0.43 -12.05 -1.96
CA PHE A 59 -0.68 -12.98 -1.95
C PHE A 59 -0.84 -13.72 -0.62
N GLU A 60 -0.03 -13.37 0.37
CA GLU A 60 -0.13 -13.96 1.70
C GLU A 60 -1.36 -13.44 2.45
N LYS A 61 -2.24 -14.35 2.84
CA LYS A 61 -3.46 -13.99 3.56
C LYS A 61 -3.21 -13.30 4.88
N GLU A 62 -2.08 -13.60 5.52
CA GLU A 62 -1.72 -13.02 6.81
C GLU A 62 -1.64 -11.49 6.76
N HIS A 63 -1.09 -10.95 5.68
CA HIS A 63 -0.96 -9.49 5.53
C HIS A 63 -2.33 -8.83 5.41
N ARG A 64 -3.22 -9.44 4.65
CA ARG A 64 -4.57 -8.91 4.49
C ARG A 64 -5.37 -9.00 5.78
N LEU A 65 -5.28 -10.12 6.49
CA LEU A 65 -5.96 -10.29 7.76
C LEU A 65 -5.47 -9.30 8.81
N ALA A 66 -4.17 -9.09 8.89
CA ALA A 66 -3.58 -8.10 9.78
C ALA A 66 -4.03 -6.69 9.42
N ALA A 67 -4.11 -6.38 8.11
CA ALA A 67 -4.58 -5.10 7.65
C ALA A 67 -6.07 -4.88 7.98
N GLU A 68 -6.89 -5.91 7.89
CA GLU A 68 -8.30 -5.83 8.25
C GLU A 68 -8.49 -5.53 9.74
N GLU A 69 -7.68 -6.13 10.61
CA GLU A 69 -7.69 -5.83 12.03
C GLU A 69 -7.29 -4.39 12.31
N GLU A 70 -6.26 -3.91 11.62
CA GLU A 70 -5.81 -2.53 11.75
C GLU A 70 -6.86 -1.55 11.25
N LEU A 71 -7.53 -1.86 10.14
CA LEU A 71 -8.61 -1.05 9.62
C LEU A 71 -9.75 -0.95 10.61
N LYS A 72 -10.12 -2.05 11.25
CA LYS A 72 -11.15 -2.05 12.27
C LYS A 72 -10.77 -1.16 13.44
N PHE A 73 -9.51 -1.24 13.89
CA PHE A 73 -9.00 -0.39 14.96
C PHE A 73 -9.11 1.10 14.58
N ILE A 74 -8.72 1.44 13.36
CA ILE A 74 -8.80 2.80 12.84
C ILE A 74 -10.24 3.30 12.84
N GLN A 75 -11.18 2.48 12.38
CA GLN A 75 -12.59 2.84 12.32
C GLN A 75 -13.19 2.99 13.72
N ASP A 76 -12.91 2.04 14.61
CA ASP A 76 -13.44 2.04 15.97
C ASP A 76 -12.94 3.26 16.79
N ASN A 77 -11.73 3.73 16.50
CA ASN A 77 -11.13 4.87 17.18
C ASN A 77 -11.25 6.17 16.41
N LYS A 78 -11.93 6.16 15.27
CA LYS A 78 -12.15 7.33 14.40
C LYS A 78 -10.85 8.05 14.03
N ILE A 79 -9.81 7.29 13.72
CA ILE A 79 -8.52 7.82 13.32
C ILE A 79 -8.61 8.27 11.86
N HIS A 80 -8.20 9.51 11.59
CA HIS A 80 -8.16 10.02 10.23
C HIS A 80 -6.88 9.55 9.55
N CYS A 81 -7.01 8.96 8.36
CA CYS A 81 -5.88 8.51 7.57
C CYS A 81 -5.79 9.28 6.25
N CYS A 82 -4.58 9.62 5.84
CA CYS A 82 -4.32 10.37 4.62
C CYS A 82 -3.29 9.65 3.77
N GLY A 83 -3.68 9.27 2.55
CA GLY A 83 -2.77 8.65 1.58
C GLY A 83 -1.95 9.70 0.85
N TYR A 84 -0.79 9.30 0.36
CA TYR A 84 0.15 10.24 -0.26
C TYR A 84 -0.38 10.90 -1.55
N LEU A 85 -1.40 10.32 -2.18
CA LEU A 85 -2.02 10.89 -3.37
C LEU A 85 -3.18 11.85 -3.06
N GLU A 86 -3.57 11.94 -1.80
CA GLU A 86 -4.65 12.84 -1.41
C GLU A 86 -4.19 14.28 -1.25
N SER A 87 -5.10 15.22 -1.51
CA SER A 87 -4.80 16.65 -1.44
C SER A 87 -4.42 17.11 -0.03
N GLU A 88 -4.90 16.43 0.99
CA GLU A 88 -4.61 16.74 2.40
C GLU A 88 -3.21 16.33 2.83
N TYR A 89 -2.53 15.51 2.03
CA TYR A 89 -1.18 15.06 2.35
C TYR A 89 -0.22 16.26 2.37
N PRO A 90 0.64 16.38 3.41
CA PRO A 90 1.53 17.54 3.55
C PRO A 90 2.44 17.75 2.34
N GLU A 91 2.48 18.97 1.83
CA GLU A 91 3.30 19.34 0.67
C GLU A 91 4.77 18.96 0.84
N ARG A 92 5.31 19.15 2.03
CA ARG A 92 6.71 18.80 2.32
C ARG A 92 7.00 17.35 2.03
N LEU A 93 6.06 16.47 2.41
CA LEU A 93 6.25 15.03 2.24
C LEU A 93 6.04 14.59 0.80
N LYS A 94 5.25 15.33 0.03
CA LYS A 94 5.04 15.03 -1.39
C LYS A 94 6.33 15.11 -2.19
N HIS A 95 7.25 15.97 -1.78
CA HIS A 95 8.54 16.14 -2.44
C HIS A 95 9.61 15.17 -1.93
N CYS A 96 9.30 14.36 -0.94
CA CYS A 96 10.21 13.35 -0.42
C CYS A 96 9.92 12.01 -1.11
N ILE A 97 10.91 11.50 -1.83
CA ILE A 97 10.77 10.22 -2.54
C ILE A 97 10.48 9.08 -1.58
N ASP A 98 11.11 9.12 -0.40
CA ASP A 98 10.98 8.10 0.64
C ASP A 98 9.95 8.45 1.72
N GLY A 99 9.08 9.42 1.46
CA GLY A 99 8.02 9.77 2.39
C GLY A 99 6.99 8.64 2.52
N PRO A 100 6.30 8.54 3.68
CA PRO A 100 5.35 7.45 3.91
C PRO A 100 4.16 7.50 2.95
N ILE A 101 3.64 6.33 2.58
CA ILE A 101 2.48 6.24 1.69
C ILE A 101 1.19 6.60 2.41
N LEU A 102 1.18 6.47 3.73
CA LEU A 102 -0.02 6.69 4.54
C LEU A 102 0.35 7.38 5.85
N LEU A 103 -0.43 8.41 6.20
CA LEU A 103 -0.31 9.11 7.49
C LEU A 103 -1.57 8.87 8.30
N PHE A 104 -1.40 8.71 9.60
CA PHE A 104 -2.50 8.52 10.54
C PHE A 104 -2.85 9.80 11.29
#